data_4a07210dac761952355bb24857134497
#
_entry.id   4a07210dac761952355bb24857134497
#
_cell.length_a   1.000
_cell.length_b   1.000
_cell.length_c   1.000
_cell.angle_alpha   90.00
_cell.angle_beta   90.00
_cell.angle_gamma   90.00
#
_symmetry.space_group_name_H-M   'P 1'
#
loop_
_entity.id
_entity.type
_entity.pdbx_description
1 polymer ?
#
loop_
_entity_poly.entity_id
_entity_poly.type
_entity_poly.pdbx_seq_one_letter_code
_entity_poly.pdbx_strand_id
1 'polypeptide(L)'
;MVAPGAEVRQAPAESLASIGYATYGSIRQEDSRQGVQGDGMPVLTLANDSLNIRLVAMNGAIIGRRKGPYVHFFEKHAYVSGTHAQLKYSPETGWCVTDKHSSNGTKLNQRQIQPDVDMRLNNGDVVTIANINLQVIIR
;
A
#
# COMPACT_ATOMS: atom_id res chain seq x y z
N MET A 1 -14.54 11.02 5.14
CA MET A 1 -14.08 11.25 4.72
C MET A 1 -13.47 11.39 4.73
N VAL A 2 -13.78 11.34 4.72
CA VAL A 2 -13.26 11.57 4.35
C VAL A 2 -12.71 11.74 4.29
N ALA A 3 -13.26 11.89 4.41
CA ALA A 3 -12.72 12.07 4.06
C ALA A 3 -12.22 12.18 4.04
N PRO A 4 -12.35 12.31 4.16
CA PRO A 4 -11.84 12.39 3.95
C PRO A 4 -11.26 12.42 4.14
N GLY A 5 -11.66 12.30 4.11
CA GLY A 5 -11.09 12.23 3.82
C GLY A 5 -10.93 12.20 4.29
N ALA A 6 -11.28 12.26 4.36
CA ALA A 6 -11.04 12.18 4.63
C ALA A 6 -10.91 12.11 5.11
N GLU A 7 -10.87 11.84 4.98
CA GLU A 7 -10.65 11.74 5.23
C GLU A 7 -10.35 11.46 5.57
N VAL A 8 -10.89 11.48 5.41
CA VAL A 8 -10.41 11.17 5.70
C VAL A 8 -10.50 10.92 5.99
N ARG A 9 -10.69 10.82 5.88
CA ARG A 9 -10.60 10.59 5.97
C ARG A 9 -10.67 10.26 6.28
N GLN A 10 -10.99 9.95 6.30
CA GLN A 10 -10.98 9.59 6.44
C GLN A 10 -11.30 9.08 6.70
N ALA A 11 -11.87 8.97 6.36
CA ALA A 11 -11.94 8.42 6.44
C ALA A 11 -12.39 7.86 6.90
N PRO A 12 -12.70 7.72 6.81
CA PRO A 12 -12.94 7.12 7.13
C PRO A 12 -13.12 6.55 7.73
N ALA A 13 -13.69 6.35 7.59
CA ALA A 13 -13.51 5.86 7.95
C ALA A 13 -13.87 5.28 8.46
N GLU A 14 -14.14 5.08 8.87
CA GLU A 14 -14.23 4.60 9.11
C GLU A 14 -14.29 3.89 9.53
N SER A 15 -14.87 3.81 9.25
CA SER A 15 -14.65 3.25 9.50
C SER A 15 -14.64 2.56 10.12
N LEU A 16 -14.94 2.29 10.03
CA LEU A 16 -14.59 1.65 10.46
C LEU A 16 -14.53 1.21 11.04
N ALA A 17 -14.92 1.17 10.85
CA ALA A 17 -14.46 0.81 11.31
C ALA A 17 -14.48 0.29 11.91
N SER A 18 -14.98 0.21 12.26
CA SER A 18 -14.63 -0.15 12.75
C SER A 18 -14.56 -0.87 13.27
N ILE A 19 -14.81 -1.04 12.95
CA ILE A 19 -14.40 -1.61 13.37
C ILE A 19 -14.06 -2.30 13.64
N GLY A 20 -14.38 -2.19 13.70
CA GLY A 20 -13.77 -2.70 13.77
C GLY A 20 -13.44 -3.33 13.89
N TYR A 21 -13.06 -3.33 13.68
CA TYR A 21 -12.75 -3.60 13.55
C TYR A 21 -12.40 -4.08 14.00
N ALA A 22 -13.11 -4.36 13.70
CA ALA A 22 -12.51 -4.52 13.98
C ALA A 22 -12.14 -5.11 14.10
N THR A 23 -12.36 -5.07 14.07
CA THR A 23 -11.80 -5.33 14.18
C THR A 23 -11.36 -5.87 14.26
N TYR A 24 -11.65 -5.73 14.01
CA TYR A 24 -11.14 -5.82 13.91
C TYR A 24 -10.91 -6.02 14.41
N GLY A 25 -11.56 -5.88 14.46
CA GLY A 25 -11.12 -5.82 14.59
C GLY A 25 -10.96 -5.81 15.20
N SER A 26 -11.15 -5.58 15.25
CA SER A 26 -10.79 -5.30 15.62
C SER A 26 -10.55 -5.41 16.27
N ILE A 27 -10.95 -5.31 16.28
CA ILE A 27 -10.42 -5.19 16.70
C ILE A 27 -10.28 -5.20 17.36
N ARG A 28 -10.56 -4.93 17.28
CA ARG A 28 -10.10 -4.71 17.69
C ARG A 28 -9.69 -4.65 18.27
N GLN A 29 -10.13 -4.65 18.45
CA GLN A 29 -9.58 -4.38 18.87
C GLN A 29 -9.01 -4.57 19.35
N GLU A 30 -9.31 -4.46 19.33
CA GLU A 30 -8.59 -4.37 19.72
C GLU A 30 -7.86 -4.62 19.94
N ASP A 31 -8.35 -4.68 19.84
CA ASP A 31 -7.38 -4.64 20.21
C ASP A 31 -6.84 -4.74 20.24
N SER A 32 -7.10 -4.82 19.90
CA SER A 32 -6.16 -4.66 20.12
C SER A 32 -5.69 -4.77 20.01
N ARG A 33 -5.75 -4.57 19.81
CA ARG A 33 -4.77 -4.56 19.92
C ARG A 33 -4.30 -5.01 19.33
N GLN A 34 -4.36 -5.09 18.70
CA GLN A 34 -3.52 -5.28 18.25
C GLN A 34 -3.28 -5.16 17.40
N GLY A 35 -3.49 -5.00 16.84
CA GLY A 35 -2.92 -4.72 16.17
C GLY A 35 -2.67 -4.01 15.79
N VAL A 36 -3.32 -3.95 15.62
CA VAL A 36 -2.54 -3.03 15.35
C VAL A 36 -1.33 -3.04 15.99
N GLN A 37 -0.70 -3.13 15.88
CA GLN A 37 0.39 -3.05 16.52
C GLN A 37 0.55 -1.87 17.13
N GLY A 38 0.13 -1.62 17.48
CA GLY A 38 0.11 -0.71 18.44
C GLY A 38 0.50 0.70 18.24
N ASP A 39 1.15 1.03 17.27
CA ASP A 39 1.62 2.38 17.04
C ASP A 39 0.64 3.22 16.23
N GLY A 40 -0.49 2.66 15.89
CA GLY A 40 -1.50 3.38 15.13
C GLY A 40 -1.24 3.48 13.64
N MET A 41 -0.21 2.80 13.15
CA MET A 41 0.05 2.79 11.71
C MET A 41 -1.02 1.98 11.00
N PRO A 42 -1.70 2.56 9.99
CA PRO A 42 -2.69 1.81 9.24
C PRO A 42 -2.03 0.71 8.42
N VAL A 43 -2.78 -0.34 8.16
CA VAL A 43 -2.29 -1.47 7.36
C VAL A 43 -2.57 -1.18 5.89
N LEU A 44 -1.52 -1.22 5.08
CA LEU A 44 -1.63 -1.11 3.62
C LEU A 44 -1.47 -2.50 3.01
N THR A 45 -2.43 -2.89 2.19
CA THR A 45 -2.36 -4.10 1.39
C THR A 45 -2.42 -3.71 -0.09
N LEU A 46 -1.58 -4.33 -0.89
CA LEU A 46 -1.63 -4.20 -2.35
C LEU A 46 -2.02 -5.56 -2.92
N ALA A 47 -3.08 -5.57 -3.73
CA ALA A 47 -3.68 -6.83 -4.14
C ALA A 47 -4.01 -6.88 -5.62
N ASN A 48 -3.77 -8.04 -6.22
CA ASN A 48 -4.25 -8.40 -7.55
C ASN A 48 -4.65 -9.87 -7.50
N ASP A 49 -5.94 -10.13 -7.38
CA ASP A 49 -6.43 -11.50 -7.18
C ASP A 49 -6.18 -12.38 -8.40
N SER A 50 -6.24 -11.81 -9.62
CA SER A 50 -5.99 -12.56 -10.86
C SER A 50 -4.58 -13.14 -10.92
N LEU A 51 -3.62 -12.45 -10.31
CA LEU A 51 -2.23 -12.87 -10.29
C LEU A 51 -1.81 -13.47 -8.96
N ASN A 52 -2.76 -13.66 -8.03
CA ASN A 52 -2.48 -14.21 -6.71
C ASN A 52 -1.48 -13.35 -5.93
N ILE A 53 -1.57 -12.04 -6.09
CA ILE A 53 -0.70 -11.11 -5.37
C ILE A 53 -1.52 -10.46 -4.25
N ARG A 54 -1.04 -10.60 -3.02
CA ARG A 54 -1.62 -9.90 -1.87
C ARG A 54 -0.50 -9.68 -0.87
N LEU A 55 0.10 -8.50 -0.96
CA LEU A 55 1.22 -8.16 -0.09
C LEU A 55 0.77 -7.14 0.95
N VAL A 56 1.30 -7.29 2.15
CA VAL A 56 1.10 -6.33 3.25
C VAL A 56 2.36 -5.48 3.33
N ALA A 57 2.17 -4.17 3.28
CA ALA A 57 3.28 -3.23 3.21
C ALA A 57 4.04 -3.16 4.53
N MET A 58 5.34 -3.08 4.41
CA MET A 58 6.24 -2.73 5.52
C MET A 58 6.88 -1.40 5.20
N ASN A 59 7.02 -0.55 6.21
CA ASN A 59 7.61 0.78 6.01
C ASN A 59 9.05 0.65 5.51
N GLY A 60 9.31 1.28 4.37
CA GLY A 60 10.62 1.26 3.74
C GLY A 60 10.88 0.08 2.81
N ALA A 61 9.92 -0.85 2.69
CA ALA A 61 10.12 -2.06 1.90
C ALA A 61 10.20 -1.77 0.40
N ILE A 62 11.12 -2.47 -0.24
CA ILE A 62 11.27 -2.42 -1.70
C ILE A 62 10.31 -3.42 -2.35
N ILE A 63 9.68 -2.99 -3.43
CA ILE A 63 8.96 -3.87 -4.36
C ILE A 63 9.90 -4.10 -5.54
N GLY A 64 10.19 -5.35 -5.83
CA GLY A 64 11.08 -5.64 -6.94
C GLY A 64 11.11 -7.10 -7.30
N ARG A 65 11.65 -7.36 -8.49
CA ARG A 65 11.80 -8.71 -9.00
C ARG A 65 12.94 -9.44 -8.32
N ARG A 66 13.91 -8.69 -7.76
CA ARG A 66 15.11 -9.27 -7.15
C ARG A 66 15.40 -8.78 -5.75
N LYS A 67 14.79 -7.67 -5.33
CA LYS A 67 15.03 -7.09 -4.00
C LYS A 67 13.74 -6.89 -3.25
N GLY A 68 13.86 -6.94 -1.92
CA GLY A 68 12.76 -6.68 -1.00
C GLY A 68 12.01 -7.93 -0.60
N PRO A 69 11.06 -7.79 0.31
CA PRO A 69 10.37 -8.94 0.90
C PRO A 69 9.31 -9.55 -0.01
N TYR A 70 9.01 -8.91 -1.16
CA TYR A 70 7.90 -9.33 -2.01
C TYR A 70 8.38 -10.00 -3.30
N VAL A 71 9.64 -10.41 -3.36
CA VAL A 71 10.24 -10.99 -4.56
C VAL A 71 9.42 -12.16 -5.08
N HIS A 72 8.91 -13.01 -4.21
CA HIS A 72 8.15 -14.19 -4.62
C HIS A 72 6.87 -13.85 -5.39
N PHE A 73 6.34 -12.63 -5.26
CA PHE A 73 5.21 -12.18 -6.08
C PHE A 73 5.62 -11.68 -7.45
N PHE A 74 6.87 -11.24 -7.62
CA PHE A 74 7.29 -10.51 -8.82
C PHE A 74 8.42 -11.17 -9.61
N GLU A 75 9.03 -12.23 -9.07
CA GLU A 75 10.23 -12.82 -9.68
C GLU A 75 10.00 -13.36 -11.09
N LYS A 76 8.77 -13.70 -11.45
CA LYS A 76 8.41 -14.21 -12.77
C LYS A 76 7.85 -13.15 -13.71
N HIS A 77 7.82 -11.91 -13.26
CA HIS A 77 7.25 -10.81 -14.04
C HIS A 77 8.38 -9.98 -14.65
N ALA A 78 8.70 -10.28 -15.90
CA ALA A 78 9.92 -9.78 -16.55
C ALA A 78 9.98 -8.26 -16.66
N TYR A 79 8.83 -7.59 -16.70
CA TYR A 79 8.80 -6.13 -16.83
C TYR A 79 9.01 -5.41 -15.50
N VAL A 80 8.96 -6.11 -14.39
CA VAL A 80 9.26 -5.54 -13.08
C VAL A 80 10.76 -5.45 -12.91
N SER A 81 11.25 -4.26 -12.53
CA SER A 81 12.69 -4.06 -12.28
C SER A 81 13.14 -4.80 -11.04
N GLY A 82 14.42 -5.12 -10.96
CA GLY A 82 15.00 -5.76 -9.78
C GLY A 82 14.73 -4.98 -8.51
N THR A 83 14.88 -3.66 -8.57
CA THR A 83 14.45 -2.70 -7.55
C THR A 83 13.48 -1.75 -8.24
N HIS A 84 12.17 -1.87 -7.98
CA HIS A 84 11.17 -1.18 -8.79
C HIS A 84 10.59 0.03 -8.07
N ALA A 85 10.11 -0.16 -6.86
CA ALA A 85 9.42 0.89 -6.09
C ALA A 85 9.67 0.67 -4.62
N GLN A 86 9.32 1.66 -3.82
CA GLN A 86 9.48 1.59 -2.37
C GLN A 86 8.21 2.07 -1.70
N LEU A 87 7.80 1.39 -0.65
CA LEU A 87 6.65 1.78 0.17
C LEU A 87 7.17 2.45 1.43
N LYS A 88 6.61 3.62 1.74
CA LYS A 88 7.03 4.40 2.89
C LYS A 88 5.82 4.90 3.66
N TYR A 89 5.96 4.98 4.97
CA TYR A 89 4.93 5.54 5.83
C TYR A 89 5.51 6.59 6.75
N SER A 90 4.78 7.69 6.91
CA SER A 90 5.01 8.63 8.00
C SER A 90 3.66 9.12 8.52
N PRO A 91 3.58 9.54 9.80
CA PRO A 91 2.32 10.06 10.31
C PRO A 91 1.82 11.30 9.56
N GLU A 92 2.73 12.09 9.00
CA GLU A 92 2.38 13.34 8.30
C GLU A 92 1.79 13.07 6.92
N THR A 93 2.31 12.07 6.21
CA THR A 93 1.93 11.83 4.81
C THR A 93 1.05 10.60 4.62
N GLY A 94 1.03 9.67 5.60
CA GLY A 94 0.44 8.36 5.40
C GLY A 94 1.33 7.49 4.52
N TRP A 95 0.75 6.47 3.93
CA TRP A 95 1.47 5.57 3.03
C TRP A 95 1.76 6.26 1.70
N CYS A 96 2.98 6.08 1.21
CA CYS A 96 3.42 6.60 -0.08
C CYS A 96 4.12 5.50 -0.89
N VAL A 97 4.08 5.63 -2.20
CA VAL A 97 4.88 4.81 -3.11
C VAL A 97 5.85 5.72 -3.84
N THR A 98 7.08 5.23 -4.02
CA THR A 98 8.16 5.98 -4.68
C THR A 98 8.76 5.08 -5.77
N ASP A 99 8.79 5.56 -7.00
CA ASP A 99 9.47 4.80 -8.07
C ASP A 99 10.98 4.90 -7.89
N LYS A 100 11.68 3.76 -8.01
CA LYS A 100 13.12 3.69 -7.83
C LYS A 100 13.84 3.58 -9.16
N HIS A 101 13.50 4.46 -10.11
CA HIS A 101 14.09 4.49 -11.45
C HIS A 101 13.85 3.18 -12.20
N SER A 102 12.64 2.66 -12.10
CA SER A 102 12.27 1.43 -12.78
C SER A 102 12.28 1.59 -14.29
N SER A 103 12.58 0.50 -14.99
CA SER A 103 12.67 0.53 -16.46
C SER A 103 11.31 0.78 -17.11
N ASN A 104 10.25 0.21 -16.56
CA ASN A 104 8.92 0.29 -17.18
C ASN A 104 7.95 1.18 -16.42
N GLY A 105 8.44 1.82 -15.35
CA GLY A 105 7.70 2.83 -14.63
C GLY A 105 6.73 2.29 -13.60
N THR A 106 6.28 3.21 -12.76
CA THR A 106 5.25 3.01 -11.76
C THR A 106 4.15 4.03 -12.03
N LYS A 107 2.90 3.60 -11.95
CA LYS A 107 1.76 4.50 -12.15
C LYS A 107 0.88 4.52 -10.91
N LEU A 108 0.26 5.65 -10.68
CA LEU A 108 -0.76 5.81 -9.65
C LEU A 108 -2.03 6.29 -10.35
N ASN A 109 -3.08 5.47 -10.31
CA ASN A 109 -4.34 5.74 -11.00
C ASN A 109 -4.12 6.08 -12.48
N GLN A 110 -3.31 5.28 -13.15
CA GLN A 110 -2.98 5.35 -14.57
C GLN A 110 -2.07 6.52 -14.95
N ARG A 111 -1.52 7.24 -13.98
CA ARG A 111 -0.59 8.33 -14.24
C ARG A 111 0.82 7.92 -13.84
N GLN A 112 1.76 8.05 -14.75
CA GLN A 112 3.17 7.79 -14.50
C GLN A 112 3.66 8.71 -13.40
N ILE A 113 4.30 8.16 -12.36
CA ILE A 113 4.89 8.97 -11.31
C ILE A 113 6.37 9.21 -11.61
N GLN A 114 6.89 10.34 -11.11
CA GLN A 114 8.28 10.69 -11.29
C GLN A 114 9.16 9.85 -10.36
N PRO A 115 10.36 9.43 -10.82
CA PRO A 115 11.28 8.73 -9.93
C PRO A 115 11.65 9.56 -8.72
N ASP A 116 11.82 8.89 -7.59
CA ASP A 116 12.25 9.48 -6.31
C ASP A 116 11.27 10.50 -5.72
N VAL A 117 10.05 10.59 -6.24
CA VAL A 117 9.00 11.44 -5.68
C VAL A 117 8.03 10.56 -4.92
N ASP A 118 7.81 10.87 -3.63
CA ASP A 118 6.88 10.13 -2.79
C ASP A 118 5.44 10.52 -3.16
N MET A 119 4.65 9.53 -3.58
CA MET A 119 3.25 9.75 -3.97
C MET A 119 2.33 9.11 -2.94
N ARG A 120 1.48 9.92 -2.32
CA ARG A 120 0.56 9.45 -1.31
C ARG A 120 -0.47 8.47 -1.89
N LEU A 121 -0.73 7.41 -1.12
CA LEU A 121 -1.73 6.40 -1.47
C LEU A 121 -2.98 6.59 -0.63
N ASN A 122 -4.14 6.47 -1.28
CA ASN A 122 -5.42 6.47 -0.61
C ASN A 122 -6.11 5.13 -0.86
N ASN A 123 -6.96 4.75 0.09
CA ASN A 123 -7.73 3.52 -0.06
C ASN A 123 -8.53 3.58 -1.38
N GLY A 124 -8.49 2.51 -2.15
CA GLY A 124 -9.18 2.43 -3.43
C GLY A 124 -8.34 2.84 -4.63
N ASP A 125 -7.15 3.42 -4.41
CA ASP A 125 -6.25 3.74 -5.52
C ASP A 125 -5.76 2.47 -6.21
N VAL A 126 -5.21 2.63 -7.40
CA VAL A 126 -4.54 1.56 -8.14
C VAL A 126 -3.09 1.96 -8.38
N VAL A 127 -2.17 1.15 -7.89
CA VAL A 127 -0.75 1.28 -8.18
C VAL A 127 -0.39 0.28 -9.27
N THR A 128 0.24 0.75 -10.34
CA THR A 128 0.67 -0.13 -11.43
C THR A 128 2.19 -0.25 -11.37
N ILE A 129 2.67 -1.45 -11.13
CA ILE A 129 4.09 -1.80 -11.13
C ILE A 129 4.41 -2.42 -12.49
N ALA A 130 5.06 -1.67 -13.36
CA ALA A 130 5.27 -2.06 -14.76
C ALA A 130 3.91 -2.27 -15.44
N ASN A 131 3.51 -3.53 -15.65
CA ASN A 131 2.22 -3.86 -16.25
C ASN A 131 1.26 -4.55 -15.26
N ILE A 132 1.54 -4.50 -13.97
CA ILE A 132 0.76 -5.19 -12.94
C ILE A 132 -0.04 -4.14 -12.15
N ASN A 133 -1.36 -4.23 -12.20
CA ASN A 133 -2.24 -3.35 -11.43
C ASN A 133 -2.46 -3.92 -10.04
N LEU A 134 -2.24 -3.11 -9.01
CA LEU A 134 -2.43 -3.50 -7.63
C LEU A 134 -3.44 -2.56 -6.97
N GLN A 135 -4.47 -3.13 -6.39
CA GLN A 135 -5.47 -2.37 -5.65
C GLN A 135 -4.93 -1.96 -4.28
N VAL A 136 -5.08 -0.69 -3.94
CA VAL A 136 -4.66 -0.16 -2.64
C VAL A 136 -5.79 -0.36 -1.64
N ILE A 137 -5.50 -1.07 -0.55
CA ILE A 137 -6.43 -1.31 0.54
C ILE A 137 -5.75 -0.83 1.82
N ILE A 138 -6.34 0.18 2.46
CA ILE A 138 -5.81 0.75 3.69
C ILE A 138 -6.87 0.61 4.78
N ARG A 139 -6.46 0.01 5.89
CA ARG A 139 -7.38 -0.22 7.01
C ARG A 139 -6.83 0.17 8.35
#